data_6d3ff76df2f24f368f22fa9b276f1000
#
_entry.id   6d3ff76df2f24f368f22fa9b276f1000
#
_cell.length_a   1.000
_cell.length_b   1.000
_cell.length_c   1.000
_cell.angle_alpha   90.00
_cell.angle_beta   90.00
_cell.angle_gamma   90.00
#
_symmetry.space_group_name_H-M   'P 1'
#
loop_
_entity.id
_entity.type
_entity.pdbx_description
1 polymer ?
#
loop_
_entity_poly.entity_id
_entity_poly.type
_entity_poly.pdbx_seq_one_letter_code
_entity_poly.pdbx_strand_id
1 'polypeptide(L)'
;MLGDEVEYVTRLPRNKIGDACRNEIRKYNVGTDFIAYGGDRLGLYYYEESAALRGSSIVYDREDSSLTMMQKGMIDWKAAFADAKLFHWSGISCALSEGAASATREAIETAGEMELVVSCDINHRANLWKYGADAHDVLMPMVAQSDIVFGTAGEWQLITGLKAPDFKATSSDYVLEEGAYLEFFRHAQKILPKAKKMIIALRN
;
A
#
# COMPACT_ATOMS: atom_id res chain seq x y z
N MET A 1 15.04 -9.73 11.46
CA MET A 1 14.69 -8.75 10.47
C MET A 1 15.94 -8.41 9.69
N LEU A 2 15.85 -7.69 8.59
CA LEU A 2 16.96 -7.58 7.63
C LEU A 2 18.09 -6.61 8.06
N GLY A 3 17.91 -5.89 9.18
CA GLY A 3 18.93 -5.00 9.73
C GLY A 3 18.84 -3.55 9.25
N ASP A 4 17.83 -3.22 8.43
CA ASP A 4 17.60 -1.85 8.00
C ASP A 4 16.92 -1.02 9.09
N GLU A 5 17.24 0.26 9.15
CA GLU A 5 16.49 1.24 9.94
C GLU A 5 15.18 1.57 9.21
N VAL A 6 14.08 1.54 9.95
CA VAL A 6 12.73 1.76 9.39
C VAL A 6 11.98 2.76 10.23
N GLU A 7 11.36 3.74 9.58
CA GLU A 7 10.43 4.69 10.18
C GLU A 7 9.00 4.40 9.67
N TYR A 8 8.03 4.38 10.57
CA TYR A 8 6.63 4.14 10.22
C TYR A 8 5.81 5.42 10.35
N VAL A 9 5.23 5.85 9.24
CA VAL A 9 4.41 7.05 9.18
C VAL A 9 2.94 6.69 9.13
N THR A 10 2.16 7.21 10.07
CA THR A 10 0.71 6.98 10.17
C THR A 10 0.06 8.08 11.02
N ARG A 11 -1.23 7.96 11.29
CA ARG A 11 -1.93 8.80 12.25
C ARG A 11 -2.66 7.94 13.28
N LEU A 12 -2.43 8.22 14.57
CA LEU A 12 -2.99 7.49 15.71
C LEU A 12 -3.83 8.40 16.61
N PRO A 13 -4.83 7.86 17.34
CA PRO A 13 -5.57 8.62 18.32
C PRO A 13 -4.70 8.96 19.54
N ARG A 14 -4.98 10.10 20.19
CA ARG A 14 -4.31 10.52 21.44
C ARG A 14 -4.97 9.86 22.65
N ASN A 15 -4.85 8.54 22.74
CA ASN A 15 -5.37 7.77 23.88
C ASN A 15 -4.52 6.51 24.09
N LYS A 16 -4.85 5.75 25.15
CA LYS A 16 -4.10 4.53 25.52
C LYS A 16 -4.08 3.46 24.42
N ILE A 17 -5.10 3.42 23.54
CA ILE A 17 -5.14 2.47 22.41
C ILE A 17 -4.12 2.88 21.35
N GLY A 18 -4.03 4.19 21.04
CA GLY A 18 -2.99 4.73 20.16
C GLY A 18 -1.58 4.50 20.70
N ASP A 19 -1.40 4.70 22.02
CA ASP A 19 -0.11 4.42 22.68
C ASP A 19 0.25 2.92 22.62
N ALA A 20 -0.72 2.04 22.80
CA ALA A 20 -0.52 0.59 22.68
C ALA A 20 -0.11 0.21 21.25
N CYS A 21 -0.77 0.79 20.24
CA CYS A 21 -0.43 0.58 18.83
C CYS A 21 1.01 1.04 18.53
N ARG A 22 1.37 2.26 18.95
CA ARG A 22 2.75 2.76 18.80
C ARG A 22 3.77 1.85 19.48
N ASN A 23 3.49 1.42 20.70
CA ASN A 23 4.40 0.56 21.45
C ASN A 23 4.56 -0.81 20.79
N GLU A 24 3.51 -1.34 20.17
CA GLU A 24 3.58 -2.58 19.40
C GLU A 24 4.51 -2.45 18.18
N ILE A 25 4.45 -1.34 17.46
CA ILE A 25 5.36 -1.03 16.35
C ILE A 25 6.82 -0.98 16.85
N ARG A 26 7.06 -0.30 17.97
CA ARG A 26 8.42 -0.14 18.54
C ARG A 26 9.03 -1.45 19.01
N LYS A 27 8.26 -2.46 19.37
CA LYS A 27 8.81 -3.79 19.73
C LYS A 27 9.69 -4.40 18.64
N TYR A 28 9.43 -4.03 17.39
CA TYR A 28 10.18 -4.51 16.23
C TYR A 28 11.31 -3.57 15.83
N ASN A 29 11.69 -2.64 16.70
CA ASN A 29 12.71 -1.61 16.46
C ASN A 29 12.38 -0.72 15.23
N VAL A 30 11.09 -0.41 15.04
CA VAL A 30 10.60 0.52 14.02
C VAL A 30 10.45 1.89 14.66
N GLY A 31 11.00 2.92 14.02
CA GLY A 31 10.86 4.31 14.43
C GLY A 31 9.41 4.79 14.33
N THR A 32 9.04 5.74 15.15
CA THR A 32 7.67 6.25 15.29
C THR A 32 7.61 7.77 15.45
N ASP A 33 8.67 8.47 15.07
CA ASP A 33 8.83 9.89 15.35
C ASP A 33 7.94 10.76 14.45
N PHE A 34 7.55 10.23 13.29
CA PHE A 34 6.68 10.88 12.32
C PHE A 34 5.23 10.37 12.35
N ILE A 35 4.80 9.76 13.46
CA ILE A 35 3.39 9.44 13.67
C ILE A 35 2.63 10.74 14.03
N ALA A 36 1.66 11.12 13.19
CA ALA A 36 0.72 12.18 13.52
C ALA A 36 -0.30 11.71 14.56
N TYR A 37 -0.76 12.61 15.41
CA TYR A 37 -1.73 12.30 16.44
C TYR A 37 -3.01 13.13 16.29
N GLY A 38 -4.17 12.49 16.38
CA GLY A 38 -5.47 13.13 16.36
C GLY A 38 -6.58 12.16 16.04
N GLY A 39 -7.83 12.61 16.21
CA GLY A 39 -9.00 11.72 16.17
C GLY A 39 -9.08 10.86 17.43
N ASP A 40 -10.18 10.13 17.57
CA ASP A 40 -10.53 9.41 18.80
C ASP A 40 -10.45 7.89 18.65
N ARG A 41 -10.37 7.39 17.41
CA ARG A 41 -10.45 5.95 17.12
C ARG A 41 -9.21 5.42 16.40
N LEU A 42 -8.77 4.23 16.81
CA LEU A 42 -7.89 3.38 16.03
C LEU A 42 -8.74 2.58 15.03
N GLY A 43 -8.35 2.55 13.76
CA GLY A 43 -8.99 1.69 12.78
C GLY A 43 -8.67 0.22 13.06
N LEU A 44 -9.69 -0.63 13.02
CA LEU A 44 -9.59 -2.05 13.30
C LEU A 44 -10.01 -2.88 12.10
N TYR A 45 -9.67 -4.14 12.12
CA TYR A 45 -10.31 -5.18 11.33
C TYR A 45 -10.44 -6.45 12.16
N TYR A 46 -11.47 -7.21 11.87
CA TYR A 46 -11.71 -8.50 12.49
C TYR A 46 -11.52 -9.58 11.44
N TYR A 47 -10.63 -10.52 11.74
CA TYR A 47 -10.35 -11.63 10.85
C TYR A 47 -10.92 -12.91 11.45
N GLU A 48 -11.81 -13.56 10.72
CA GLU A 48 -12.32 -14.88 11.03
C GLU A 48 -11.58 -15.89 10.16
N GLU A 49 -10.82 -16.77 10.80
CA GLU A 49 -10.14 -17.85 10.08
C GLU A 49 -11.12 -18.83 9.47
N SER A 50 -10.73 -19.37 8.31
CA SER A 50 -11.51 -20.43 7.68
C SER A 50 -11.55 -21.68 8.56
N ALA A 51 -12.74 -22.22 8.74
CA ALA A 51 -12.96 -23.49 9.43
C ALA A 51 -13.69 -24.46 8.51
N ALA A 52 -13.05 -25.58 8.23
CA ALA A 52 -13.58 -26.64 7.37
C ALA A 52 -13.97 -26.12 5.97
N LEU A 53 -15.28 -26.04 5.66
CA LEU A 53 -15.80 -25.62 4.34
C LEU A 53 -16.10 -24.12 4.23
N ARG A 54 -15.94 -23.33 5.31
CA ARG A 54 -16.16 -21.88 5.27
C ARG A 54 -14.85 -21.16 4.97
N GLY A 55 -14.85 -20.28 3.96
CA GLY A 55 -13.75 -19.39 3.69
C GLY A 55 -13.50 -18.41 4.84
N SER A 56 -12.29 -17.83 4.90
CA SER A 56 -11.97 -16.74 5.83
C SER A 56 -12.79 -15.48 5.49
N SER A 57 -13.16 -14.72 6.50
CA SER A 57 -13.84 -13.45 6.34
C SER A 57 -13.09 -12.31 7.04
N ILE A 58 -13.22 -11.10 6.49
CA ILE A 58 -12.64 -9.89 7.09
C ILE A 58 -13.74 -8.83 7.19
N VAL A 59 -13.93 -8.32 8.40
CA VAL A 59 -14.78 -7.16 8.67
C VAL A 59 -13.87 -5.96 9.00
N TYR A 60 -13.97 -4.90 8.20
CA TYR A 60 -13.24 -3.67 8.45
C TYR A 60 -14.08 -2.70 9.29
N ASP A 61 -13.53 -2.25 10.42
CA ASP A 61 -14.06 -1.18 11.27
C ASP A 61 -13.05 -0.01 11.25
N ARG A 62 -13.07 0.77 10.17
CA ARG A 62 -12.12 1.86 9.91
C ARG A 62 -12.78 3.22 9.75
N GLU A 63 -14.08 3.30 9.74
CA GLU A 63 -14.81 4.55 9.61
C GLU A 63 -14.46 5.49 10.77
N ASP A 64 -14.27 6.78 10.48
CA ASP A 64 -13.86 7.82 11.43
C ASP A 64 -12.59 7.48 12.26
N SER A 65 -11.77 6.56 11.77
CA SER A 65 -10.49 6.28 12.41
C SER A 65 -9.49 7.42 12.20
N SER A 66 -8.50 7.51 13.08
CA SER A 66 -7.46 8.54 12.99
C SER A 66 -6.79 8.58 11.62
N LEU A 67 -6.54 7.40 11.00
CA LEU A 67 -5.92 7.34 9.69
C LEU A 67 -6.86 7.76 8.56
N THR A 68 -8.17 7.46 8.63
CA THR A 68 -9.15 7.94 7.62
C THR A 68 -9.30 9.46 7.63
N MET A 69 -8.98 10.09 8.77
CA MET A 69 -8.99 11.55 8.95
C MET A 69 -7.63 12.19 8.61
N MET A 70 -6.68 11.46 8.01
CA MET A 70 -5.41 12.00 7.52
C MET A 70 -5.70 13.05 6.43
N GLN A 71 -4.90 14.12 6.41
CA GLN A 71 -4.98 15.17 5.40
C GLN A 71 -3.57 15.54 4.93
N LYS A 72 -3.49 16.10 3.73
CA LYS A 72 -2.27 16.73 3.23
C LYS A 72 -1.76 17.78 4.24
N GLY A 73 -0.43 17.87 4.41
CA GLY A 73 0.23 18.80 5.33
C GLY A 73 0.26 18.36 6.79
N MET A 74 -0.29 17.19 7.15
CA MET A 74 -0.23 16.68 8.54
C MET A 74 1.11 16.06 8.90
N ILE A 75 1.92 15.70 7.92
CA ILE A 75 3.26 15.12 8.08
C ILE A 75 4.28 16.06 7.47
N ASP A 76 5.36 16.31 8.17
CA ASP A 76 6.56 16.91 7.58
C ASP A 76 7.37 15.85 6.83
N TRP A 77 6.99 15.65 5.56
CA TRP A 77 7.63 14.63 4.73
C TRP A 77 9.11 14.90 4.48
N LYS A 78 9.53 16.19 4.42
CA LYS A 78 10.94 16.53 4.23
C LYS A 78 11.77 16.09 5.43
N ALA A 79 11.28 16.30 6.63
CA ALA A 79 11.92 15.81 7.85
C ALA A 79 11.88 14.28 7.92
N ALA A 80 10.76 13.64 7.58
CA ALA A 80 10.62 12.19 7.60
C ALA A 80 11.54 11.48 6.60
N PHE A 81 11.89 12.14 5.51
CA PHE A 81 12.73 11.58 4.44
C PHE A 81 14.20 12.02 4.48
N ALA A 82 14.61 12.84 5.46
CA ALA A 82 15.94 13.44 5.50
C ALA A 82 17.09 12.42 5.37
N ASP A 83 16.97 11.27 6.02
CA ASP A 83 17.97 10.18 5.99
C ASP A 83 17.44 8.92 5.26
N ALA A 84 16.26 9.00 4.65
CA ALA A 84 15.65 7.87 3.99
C ALA A 84 16.24 7.64 2.59
N LYS A 85 16.34 6.38 2.19
CA LYS A 85 16.75 5.97 0.83
C LYS A 85 15.58 5.42 0.02
N LEU A 86 14.57 4.94 0.70
CA LEU A 86 13.40 4.30 0.10
C LEU A 86 12.14 4.72 0.85
N PHE A 87 11.12 5.07 0.11
CA PHE A 87 9.77 5.26 0.61
C PHE A 87 8.85 4.16 0.06
N HIS A 88 8.17 3.44 0.95
CA HIS A 88 7.17 2.44 0.57
C HIS A 88 5.78 2.91 0.96
N TRP A 89 4.85 2.85 0.01
CA TRP A 89 3.45 3.16 0.24
C TRP A 89 2.53 2.03 -0.25
N SER A 90 1.29 2.02 0.25
CA SER A 90 0.31 1.02 -0.14
C SER A 90 -1.01 1.68 -0.53
N GLY A 91 -1.60 1.23 -1.63
CA GLY A 91 -2.86 1.73 -2.16
C GLY A 91 -4.05 1.59 -1.20
N ILE A 92 -3.95 0.69 -0.21
CA ILE A 92 -4.98 0.60 0.83
C ILE A 92 -5.15 1.91 1.61
N SER A 93 -4.08 2.69 1.79
CA SER A 93 -4.17 4.01 2.44
C SER A 93 -5.01 4.99 1.63
N CYS A 94 -4.86 4.96 0.31
CA CYS A 94 -5.62 5.81 -0.61
C CYS A 94 -7.11 5.43 -0.68
N ALA A 95 -7.44 4.17 -0.41
CA ALA A 95 -8.82 3.68 -0.42
C ALA A 95 -9.65 4.15 0.78
N LEU A 96 -9.03 4.68 1.83
CA LEU A 96 -9.70 5.02 3.09
C LEU A 96 -10.46 6.34 3.00
N SER A 97 -9.88 7.37 2.38
CA SER A 97 -10.49 8.70 2.23
C SER A 97 -9.72 9.53 1.19
N GLU A 98 -10.36 10.57 0.69
CA GLU A 98 -9.72 11.56 -0.19
C GLU A 98 -8.52 12.26 0.50
N GLY A 99 -8.66 12.57 1.79
CA GLY A 99 -7.58 13.16 2.58
C GLY A 99 -6.37 12.25 2.71
N ALA A 100 -6.57 10.96 2.99
CA ALA A 100 -5.49 9.97 3.07
C ALA A 100 -4.83 9.75 1.70
N ALA A 101 -5.60 9.74 0.61
CA ALA A 101 -5.07 9.69 -0.75
C ALA A 101 -4.21 10.94 -1.06
N SER A 102 -4.68 12.13 -0.68
CA SER A 102 -3.95 13.39 -0.87
C SER A 102 -2.64 13.43 -0.07
N ALA A 103 -2.65 12.96 1.18
CA ALA A 103 -1.44 12.87 2.00
C ALA A 103 -0.43 11.85 1.43
N THR A 104 -0.90 10.73 0.91
CA THR A 104 -0.03 9.73 0.25
C THR A 104 0.58 10.29 -1.03
N ARG A 105 -0.20 11.04 -1.82
CA ARG A 105 0.31 11.72 -3.02
C ARG A 105 1.39 12.75 -2.67
N GLU A 106 1.18 13.57 -1.65
CA GLU A 106 2.17 14.52 -1.14
C GLU A 106 3.48 13.81 -0.75
N ALA A 107 3.38 12.67 -0.08
CA ALA A 107 4.56 11.86 0.27
C ALA A 107 5.33 11.38 -0.97
N ILE A 108 4.62 10.86 -1.98
CA ILE A 108 5.23 10.38 -3.23
C ILE A 108 5.92 11.52 -3.98
N GLU A 109 5.27 12.68 -4.08
CA GLU A 109 5.83 13.88 -4.72
C GLU A 109 7.09 14.33 -3.99
N THR A 110 7.04 14.45 -2.66
CA THR A 110 8.19 14.84 -1.83
C THR A 110 9.33 13.81 -1.94
N ALA A 111 9.02 12.51 -1.92
CA ALA A 111 10.02 11.46 -2.11
C ALA A 111 10.69 11.54 -3.48
N GLY A 112 9.94 11.89 -4.52
CA GLY A 112 10.46 12.13 -5.86
C GLY A 112 11.38 13.37 -5.93
N GLU A 113 10.99 14.48 -5.30
CA GLU A 113 11.81 15.69 -5.19
C GLU A 113 13.14 15.45 -4.44
N MET A 114 13.11 14.54 -3.46
CA MET A 114 14.28 14.17 -2.67
C MET A 114 15.05 12.96 -3.25
N GLU A 115 14.70 12.52 -4.45
CA GLU A 115 15.35 11.42 -5.18
C GLU A 115 15.35 10.07 -4.45
N LEU A 116 14.38 9.82 -3.56
CA LEU A 116 14.21 8.52 -2.93
C LEU A 116 13.75 7.48 -3.96
N VAL A 117 14.11 6.22 -3.72
CA VAL A 117 13.46 5.10 -4.40
C VAL A 117 12.04 4.97 -3.88
N VAL A 118 11.05 5.10 -4.75
CA VAL A 118 9.63 4.95 -4.39
C VAL A 118 9.17 3.54 -4.71
N SER A 119 8.65 2.85 -3.71
CA SER A 119 8.08 1.50 -3.81
C SER A 119 6.60 1.52 -3.47
N CYS A 120 5.79 0.77 -4.19
CA CYS A 120 4.36 0.64 -3.88
C CYS A 120 3.86 -0.79 -3.94
N ASP A 121 2.88 -1.10 -3.08
CA ASP A 121 1.94 -2.21 -3.25
C ASP A 121 0.61 -1.62 -3.70
N ILE A 122 0.13 -1.99 -4.90
CA ILE A 122 -1.14 -1.48 -5.47
C ILE A 122 -2.29 -1.72 -4.50
N ASN A 123 -2.37 -2.87 -3.89
CA ASN A 123 -3.23 -3.21 -2.73
C ASN A 123 -4.63 -2.57 -2.77
N HIS A 124 -5.35 -2.79 -3.86
CA HIS A 124 -6.57 -2.06 -4.24
C HIS A 124 -7.69 -2.09 -3.18
N ARG A 125 -7.96 -3.25 -2.56
CA ARG A 125 -9.01 -3.42 -1.53
C ARG A 125 -10.36 -2.81 -1.92
N ALA A 126 -11.01 -3.35 -2.95
CA ALA A 126 -12.25 -2.83 -3.55
C ALA A 126 -13.34 -2.38 -2.54
N ASN A 127 -13.46 -3.07 -1.40
CA ASN A 127 -14.49 -2.78 -0.39
C ASN A 127 -14.25 -1.50 0.43
N LEU A 128 -13.10 -0.82 0.28
CA LEU A 128 -12.74 0.38 1.05
C LEU A 128 -13.00 1.69 0.30
N TRP A 129 -13.18 1.67 -1.01
CA TRP A 129 -13.43 2.85 -1.86
C TRP A 129 -14.87 3.38 -1.70
N LYS A 130 -15.16 3.99 -0.53
CA LYS A 130 -16.51 4.44 -0.18
C LYS A 130 -16.74 5.95 -0.29
N TYR A 131 -15.69 6.72 -0.61
CA TYR A 131 -15.76 8.18 -0.70
C TYR A 131 -16.03 8.70 -2.13
N GLY A 132 -16.43 7.82 -3.05
CA GLY A 132 -16.92 8.18 -4.38
C GLY A 132 -15.86 8.35 -5.47
N ALA A 133 -14.57 8.12 -5.16
CA ALA A 133 -13.52 8.16 -6.18
C ALA A 133 -13.37 6.81 -6.89
N ASP A 134 -13.02 6.85 -8.16
CA ASP A 134 -12.59 5.68 -8.90
C ASP A 134 -11.16 5.29 -8.50
N ALA A 135 -10.95 4.01 -8.22
CA ALA A 135 -9.67 3.50 -7.74
C ALA A 135 -8.54 3.65 -8.76
N HIS A 136 -8.84 3.43 -10.05
CA HIS A 136 -7.85 3.61 -11.13
C HIS A 136 -7.41 5.08 -11.22
N ASP A 137 -8.36 6.01 -11.21
CA ASP A 137 -8.08 7.43 -11.37
C ASP A 137 -7.22 8.00 -10.24
N VAL A 138 -7.36 7.44 -9.04
CA VAL A 138 -6.53 7.81 -7.89
C VAL A 138 -5.18 7.10 -7.92
N LEU A 139 -5.15 5.79 -8.11
CA LEU A 139 -3.93 4.98 -7.95
C LEU A 139 -2.99 5.10 -9.14
N MET A 140 -3.51 5.13 -10.38
CA MET A 140 -2.66 5.10 -11.58
C MET A 140 -1.61 6.23 -11.62
N PRO A 141 -1.94 7.51 -11.36
CA PRO A 141 -0.95 8.59 -11.34
C PRO A 141 0.11 8.44 -10.26
N MET A 142 -0.24 7.79 -9.14
CA MET A 142 0.66 7.55 -8.01
C MET A 142 1.59 6.36 -8.26
N VAL A 143 1.04 5.26 -8.81
CA VAL A 143 1.83 4.08 -9.23
C VAL A 143 2.82 4.46 -10.31
N ALA A 144 2.44 5.33 -11.25
CA ALA A 144 3.34 5.82 -12.31
C ALA A 144 4.56 6.59 -11.79
N GLN A 145 4.52 7.06 -10.54
CA GLN A 145 5.63 7.72 -9.87
C GLN A 145 6.50 6.76 -9.03
N SER A 146 6.24 5.45 -9.09
CA SER A 146 6.97 4.46 -8.30
C SER A 146 8.04 3.74 -9.12
N ASP A 147 9.19 3.48 -8.50
CA ASP A 147 10.31 2.73 -9.10
C ASP A 147 10.14 1.22 -8.95
N ILE A 148 9.43 0.78 -7.89
CA ILE A 148 9.18 -0.63 -7.59
C ILE A 148 7.68 -0.80 -7.38
N VAL A 149 7.05 -1.68 -8.14
CA VAL A 149 5.59 -1.89 -8.09
C VAL A 149 5.27 -3.34 -7.81
N PHE A 150 4.52 -3.56 -6.73
CA PHE A 150 3.95 -4.86 -6.36
C PHE A 150 2.45 -4.87 -6.64
N GLY A 151 1.93 -5.99 -7.09
CA GLY A 151 0.49 -6.19 -7.25
C GLY A 151 0.13 -7.62 -7.60
N THR A 152 -1.13 -7.98 -7.39
CA THR A 152 -1.72 -9.22 -7.91
C THR A 152 -2.09 -9.04 -9.39
N ALA A 153 -2.42 -10.13 -10.09
CA ALA A 153 -2.85 -10.08 -11.50
C ALA A 153 -4.01 -9.09 -11.73
N GLY A 154 -5.03 -9.12 -10.85
CA GLY A 154 -6.16 -8.20 -10.95
C GLY A 154 -5.80 -6.74 -10.69
N GLU A 155 -4.86 -6.47 -9.78
CA GLU A 155 -4.37 -5.12 -9.50
C GLU A 155 -3.53 -4.57 -10.65
N TRP A 156 -2.68 -5.40 -11.26
CA TRP A 156 -1.97 -5.02 -12.48
C TRP A 156 -2.94 -4.70 -13.63
N GLN A 157 -4.00 -5.51 -13.78
CA GLN A 157 -5.04 -5.23 -14.78
C GLN A 157 -5.79 -3.92 -14.48
N LEU A 158 -6.10 -3.64 -13.20
CA LEU A 158 -6.71 -2.37 -12.79
C LEU A 158 -5.86 -1.18 -13.22
N ILE A 159 -4.55 -1.22 -12.96
CA ILE A 159 -3.65 -0.09 -13.23
C ILE A 159 -3.30 0.06 -14.71
N THR A 160 -3.05 -1.05 -15.40
CA THR A 160 -2.52 -1.00 -16.78
C THR A 160 -3.56 -1.26 -17.86
N GLY A 161 -4.74 -1.77 -17.52
CA GLY A 161 -5.72 -2.29 -18.47
C GLY A 161 -5.30 -3.62 -19.12
N LEU A 162 -4.09 -4.11 -18.86
CA LEU A 162 -3.56 -5.33 -19.47
C LEU A 162 -3.98 -6.56 -18.64
N LYS A 163 -4.50 -7.58 -19.30
CA LYS A 163 -4.76 -8.87 -18.66
C LYS A 163 -3.40 -9.56 -18.39
N ALA A 164 -3.11 -9.84 -17.12
CA ALA A 164 -1.96 -10.63 -16.77
C ALA A 164 -2.13 -12.10 -17.20
N PRO A 165 -1.04 -12.83 -17.50
CA PRO A 165 -1.11 -14.25 -17.83
C PRO A 165 -1.79 -15.05 -16.72
N ASP A 166 -2.56 -16.07 -17.11
CA ASP A 166 -3.22 -16.95 -16.16
C ASP A 166 -2.17 -17.78 -15.41
N PHE A 167 -2.28 -17.80 -14.09
CA PHE A 167 -1.48 -18.67 -13.24
C PHE A 167 -2.34 -19.82 -12.74
N LYS A 168 -1.92 -21.04 -13.04
CA LYS A 168 -2.57 -22.25 -12.54
C LYS A 168 -1.55 -23.05 -11.74
N ALA A 169 -1.75 -23.12 -10.43
CA ALA A 169 -1.06 -24.11 -9.61
C ALA A 169 -1.98 -25.30 -9.37
N THR A 170 -1.44 -26.50 -9.54
CA THR A 170 -2.04 -27.72 -9.05
C THR A 170 -1.40 -28.07 -7.70
N SER A 171 -1.99 -29.01 -6.95
CA SER A 171 -1.54 -29.35 -5.58
C SER A 171 -0.07 -29.83 -5.49
N SER A 172 0.58 -30.17 -6.60
CA SER A 172 1.94 -30.69 -6.64
C SER A 172 2.89 -29.95 -7.59
N ASP A 173 2.35 -29.24 -8.60
CA ASP A 173 3.17 -28.61 -9.64
C ASP A 173 2.57 -27.26 -10.09
N TYR A 174 3.43 -26.31 -10.41
CA TYR A 174 3.03 -25.12 -11.15
C TYR A 174 3.87 -25.00 -12.41
N VAL A 175 3.23 -24.58 -13.49
CA VAL A 175 3.93 -24.23 -14.73
C VAL A 175 3.82 -22.73 -14.90
N LEU A 176 4.98 -22.06 -14.83
CA LEU A 176 5.07 -20.63 -15.10
C LEU A 176 5.44 -20.44 -16.58
N GLU A 177 4.56 -19.83 -17.35
CA GLU A 177 4.86 -19.44 -18.73
C GLU A 177 5.68 -18.15 -18.74
N GLU A 178 6.98 -18.25 -18.46
CA GLU A 178 7.88 -17.11 -18.34
C GLU A 178 7.78 -16.14 -19.53
N GLY A 179 7.66 -16.67 -20.76
CA GLY A 179 7.54 -15.86 -21.99
C GLY A 179 6.32 -14.93 -21.96
N ALA A 180 5.17 -15.43 -21.51
CA ALA A 180 3.94 -14.64 -21.40
C ALA A 180 4.06 -13.54 -20.34
N TYR A 181 4.68 -13.82 -19.19
CA TYR A 181 4.94 -12.82 -18.15
C TYR A 181 5.96 -11.76 -18.60
N LEU A 182 7.00 -12.16 -19.32
CA LEU A 182 7.97 -11.21 -19.88
C LEU A 182 7.30 -10.27 -20.91
N GLU A 183 6.43 -10.79 -21.73
CA GLU A 183 5.67 -9.97 -22.70
C GLU A 183 4.71 -9.00 -21.99
N PHE A 184 3.98 -9.50 -20.99
CA PHE A 184 3.13 -8.69 -20.14
C PHE A 184 3.92 -7.52 -19.52
N PHE A 185 5.04 -7.78 -18.87
CA PHE A 185 5.86 -6.73 -18.24
C PHE A 185 6.50 -5.77 -19.25
N ARG A 186 6.82 -6.22 -20.46
CA ARG A 186 7.27 -5.30 -21.54
C ARG A 186 6.17 -4.32 -21.97
N HIS A 187 4.91 -4.75 -21.97
CA HIS A 187 3.79 -3.87 -22.24
C HIS A 187 3.50 -2.94 -21.04
N ALA A 188 3.50 -3.48 -19.83
CA ALA A 188 3.32 -2.68 -18.61
C ALA A 188 4.40 -1.59 -18.48
N GLN A 189 5.65 -1.87 -18.87
CA GLN A 189 6.76 -0.91 -18.86
C GLN A 189 6.51 0.31 -19.75
N LYS A 190 5.76 0.15 -20.84
CA LYS A 190 5.40 1.30 -21.71
C LYS A 190 4.39 2.22 -21.05
N ILE A 191 3.55 1.68 -20.16
CA ILE A 191 2.53 2.42 -19.40
C ILE A 191 3.15 3.05 -18.15
N LEU A 192 4.07 2.33 -17.51
CA LEU A 192 4.77 2.73 -16.27
C LEU A 192 6.28 2.87 -16.52
N PRO A 193 6.73 3.87 -17.28
CA PRO A 193 8.13 3.96 -17.71
C PRO A 193 9.12 4.17 -16.55
N LYS A 194 8.68 4.72 -15.41
CA LYS A 194 9.52 4.89 -14.22
C LYS A 194 9.75 3.60 -13.45
N ALA A 195 8.85 2.62 -13.55
CA ALA A 195 8.95 1.37 -12.81
C ALA A 195 10.15 0.53 -13.27
N LYS A 196 11.19 0.44 -12.43
CA LYS A 196 12.40 -0.35 -12.68
C LYS A 196 12.25 -1.81 -12.26
N LYS A 197 11.37 -2.07 -11.28
CA LYS A 197 11.04 -3.42 -10.81
C LYS A 197 9.54 -3.58 -10.72
N MET A 198 9.04 -4.60 -11.38
CA MET A 198 7.62 -4.96 -11.40
C MET A 198 7.47 -6.38 -10.87
N ILE A 199 6.66 -6.54 -9.85
CA ILE A 199 6.49 -7.79 -9.13
C ILE A 199 5.01 -8.18 -9.16
N ILE A 200 4.71 -9.38 -9.62
CA ILE A 200 3.37 -9.95 -9.59
C ILE A 200 3.28 -11.02 -8.49
N ALA A 201 2.33 -10.83 -7.57
CA ALA A 201 2.03 -11.83 -6.55
C ALA A 201 1.11 -12.90 -7.15
N LEU A 202 1.65 -14.08 -7.31
CA LEU A 202 0.90 -15.24 -7.80
C LEU A 202 0.13 -15.86 -6.63
N ARG A 203 -1.18 -15.92 -6.75
CA ARG A 203 -2.08 -16.55 -5.77
C ARG A 203 -2.95 -17.59 -6.46
N ASN A 204 -3.18 -18.69 -5.77
CA ASN A 204 -4.15 -19.71 -6.16
C ASN A 204 -5.54 -19.36 -5.63
#